data_3f21a3b89ddd31dd67213480eb3427b6
#
_entry.id   3f21a3b89ddd31dd67213480eb3427b6
#
_cell.length_a   1.000
_cell.length_b   1.000
_cell.length_c   1.000
_cell.angle_alpha   90.00
_cell.angle_beta   90.00
_cell.angle_gamma   90.00
#
_symmetry.space_group_name_H-M   'P 1'
#
loop_
_entity.id
_entity.type
_entity.pdbx_description
1 polymer ?
#
loop_
_entity_poly.entity_id
_entity_poly.type
_entity_poly.pdbx_seq_one_letter_code
_entity_poly.pdbx_strand_id
1 'polypeptide(L)'
;VASGCSQPFSNIVTVVVQNNATVSVVVNNAEVCVGGVALFTATVTGGSSALTLQWQSSTNNSTWNNIPGETALTYSAPTATPGTNWYRVQVADTQPSCSDPASNSISVLVNADPTASIAAQFAEICIGGSSLLTATTSGGSSLQTLQWQSNTGASWANISGATTSTYNVQGTVAGTTLYRILLLDP
;
A
#
# COMPACT_ATOMS: atom_id res chain seq x y z
N VAL A 1 39.05 -74.47 -15.26
CA VAL A 1 37.80 -74.49 -14.47
C VAL A 1 37.50 -73.03 -14.12
N ALA A 2 36.54 -72.42 -14.79
CA ALA A 2 36.08 -71.09 -14.45
C ALA A 2 35.41 -71.15 -13.08
N SER A 3 35.97 -70.48 -12.07
CA SER A 3 35.33 -70.31 -10.78
C SER A 3 34.06 -69.53 -10.97
N GLY A 4 32.92 -70.18 -10.81
CA GLY A 4 31.59 -69.58 -11.02
C GLY A 4 31.24 -68.58 -9.93
N CYS A 5 32.10 -67.60 -9.74
CA CYS A 5 31.73 -66.43 -8.87
C CYS A 5 30.79 -65.50 -9.63
N SER A 6 29.63 -65.27 -9.06
CA SER A 6 28.69 -64.22 -9.54
C SER A 6 29.27 -62.82 -9.28
N GLN A 7 29.04 -61.91 -10.19
CA GLN A 7 29.40 -60.51 -9.98
C GLN A 7 28.10 -59.78 -9.53
N PRO A 8 27.89 -59.64 -8.21
CA PRO A 8 26.67 -58.97 -7.73
C PRO A 8 26.74 -57.46 -8.00
N PHE A 9 25.62 -56.89 -8.38
CA PHE A 9 25.45 -55.43 -8.43
C PHE A 9 25.08 -54.92 -7.04
N SER A 10 25.46 -53.68 -6.74
CA SER A 10 24.95 -52.96 -5.57
C SER A 10 23.47 -52.56 -5.77
N ASN A 11 22.84 -52.06 -4.71
CA ASN A 11 21.58 -51.37 -4.80
C ASN A 11 21.71 -50.08 -5.66
N ILE A 12 20.59 -49.67 -6.23
CA ILE A 12 20.51 -48.42 -6.98
C ILE A 12 20.20 -47.29 -5.99
N VAL A 13 20.91 -46.16 -6.10
CA VAL A 13 20.65 -44.93 -5.36
C VAL A 13 20.27 -43.86 -6.37
N THR A 14 19.15 -43.17 -6.11
CA THR A 14 18.71 -42.04 -6.92
C THR A 14 19.12 -40.75 -6.23
N VAL A 15 19.79 -39.86 -6.96
CA VAL A 15 20.10 -38.49 -6.53
C VAL A 15 19.34 -37.55 -7.45
N VAL A 16 18.52 -36.66 -6.87
CA VAL A 16 17.80 -35.64 -7.59
C VAL A 16 18.50 -34.31 -7.37
N VAL A 17 18.84 -33.61 -8.46
CA VAL A 17 19.42 -32.28 -8.42
C VAL A 17 18.30 -31.29 -8.75
N GLN A 18 18.00 -30.37 -7.82
CA GLN A 18 16.99 -29.32 -7.96
C GLN A 18 17.63 -28.02 -8.40
N ASN A 19 16.83 -27.17 -9.07
CA ASN A 19 17.20 -25.78 -9.29
C ASN A 19 17.16 -25.01 -7.96
N ASN A 20 18.04 -24.03 -7.81
CA ASN A 20 17.97 -23.10 -6.68
C ASN A 20 16.61 -22.39 -6.62
N ALA A 21 16.15 -22.11 -5.41
CA ALA A 21 14.94 -21.32 -5.22
C ALA A 21 15.13 -19.90 -5.72
N THR A 22 14.10 -19.34 -6.31
CA THR A 22 13.97 -17.89 -6.56
C THR A 22 12.63 -17.41 -6.01
N VAL A 23 12.58 -16.18 -5.52
CA VAL A 23 11.37 -15.61 -4.93
C VAL A 23 11.19 -14.16 -5.37
N SER A 24 9.95 -13.81 -5.69
CA SER A 24 9.52 -12.44 -5.98
C SER A 24 8.25 -12.11 -5.21
N VAL A 25 8.02 -10.81 -4.98
CA VAL A 25 6.86 -10.32 -4.24
C VAL A 25 6.21 -9.19 -5.04
N VAL A 26 4.88 -9.15 -5.00
CA VAL A 26 4.04 -8.05 -5.48
C VAL A 26 3.08 -7.62 -4.37
N VAL A 27 2.58 -6.38 -4.45
CA VAL A 27 1.52 -5.87 -3.56
C VAL A 27 0.37 -5.33 -4.40
N ASN A 28 -0.87 -5.48 -3.92
CA ASN A 28 -2.05 -4.95 -4.61
C ASN A 28 -2.10 -3.42 -4.58
N ASN A 29 -1.82 -2.81 -3.40
CA ASN A 29 -1.79 -1.37 -3.19
C ASN A 29 -0.53 -1.00 -2.40
N ALA A 30 0.34 -0.19 -3.00
CA ALA A 30 1.56 0.31 -2.35
C ALA A 30 1.32 1.62 -1.57
N GLU A 31 0.16 2.25 -1.75
CA GLU A 31 -0.30 3.43 -1.02
C GLU A 31 -1.76 3.19 -0.59
N VAL A 32 -2.05 3.41 0.69
CA VAL A 32 -3.38 3.25 1.29
C VAL A 32 -3.58 4.29 2.39
N CYS A 33 -4.82 4.59 2.75
CA CYS A 33 -5.14 5.30 3.98
C CYS A 33 -5.21 4.34 5.18
N VAL A 34 -5.24 4.87 6.38
CA VAL A 34 -5.41 4.09 7.62
C VAL A 34 -6.60 3.13 7.49
N GLY A 35 -6.37 1.85 7.81
CA GLY A 35 -7.37 0.79 7.66
C GLY A 35 -7.54 0.23 6.26
N GLY A 36 -6.87 0.78 5.24
CA GLY A 36 -6.86 0.25 3.87
C GLY A 36 -6.15 -1.11 3.79
N VAL A 37 -6.26 -1.79 2.65
CA VAL A 37 -5.71 -3.14 2.46
C VAL A 37 -4.46 -3.11 1.58
N ALA A 38 -3.33 -3.56 2.15
CA ALA A 38 -2.08 -3.83 1.44
C ALA A 38 -1.76 -5.32 1.53
N LEU A 39 -2.19 -6.07 0.52
CA LEU A 39 -1.99 -7.53 0.43
C LEU A 39 -0.79 -7.84 -0.46
N PHE A 40 0.19 -8.49 0.11
CA PHE A 40 1.36 -9.02 -0.59
C PHE A 40 1.12 -10.45 -1.06
N THR A 41 1.70 -10.77 -2.22
CA THR A 41 1.74 -12.13 -2.77
C THR A 41 3.16 -12.47 -3.18
N ALA A 42 3.68 -13.55 -2.63
CA ALA A 42 4.98 -14.13 -2.98
C ALA A 42 4.81 -15.21 -4.05
N THR A 43 5.73 -15.24 -5.01
CA THR A 43 5.87 -16.30 -6.00
C THR A 43 7.24 -16.93 -5.83
N VAL A 44 7.29 -18.25 -5.60
CA VAL A 44 8.52 -19.03 -5.44
C VAL A 44 8.61 -20.03 -6.57
N THR A 45 9.80 -20.17 -7.17
CA THR A 45 10.10 -21.20 -8.18
C THR A 45 11.43 -21.88 -7.87
N GLY A 46 11.55 -23.17 -8.20
CA GLY A 46 12.72 -23.95 -7.82
C GLY A 46 12.74 -24.29 -6.32
N GLY A 47 13.91 -24.67 -5.83
CA GLY A 47 14.10 -25.13 -4.46
C GLY A 47 13.68 -26.57 -4.24
N SER A 48 13.91 -27.07 -3.02
CA SER A 48 13.48 -28.40 -2.61
C SER A 48 12.06 -28.44 -2.06
N SER A 49 11.53 -29.62 -1.78
CA SER A 49 10.24 -29.78 -1.10
C SER A 49 10.27 -29.39 0.39
N ALA A 50 11.45 -29.05 0.91
CA ALA A 50 11.67 -28.71 2.32
C ALA A 50 11.91 -27.20 2.53
N LEU A 51 11.62 -26.35 1.53
CA LEU A 51 11.73 -24.90 1.67
C LEU A 51 10.63 -24.32 2.56
N THR A 52 10.98 -23.27 3.27
CA THR A 52 10.08 -22.49 4.13
C THR A 52 10.18 -21.02 3.77
N LEU A 53 9.11 -20.28 4.08
CA LEU A 53 9.01 -18.83 3.85
C LEU A 53 8.97 -18.09 5.18
N GLN A 54 9.54 -16.90 5.22
CA GLN A 54 9.43 -15.98 6.34
C GLN A 54 9.28 -14.55 5.85
N TRP A 55 8.14 -13.92 6.13
CA TRP A 55 7.98 -12.51 5.87
C TRP A 55 8.83 -11.68 6.82
N GLN A 56 9.39 -10.61 6.27
CA GLN A 56 10.21 -9.66 7.00
C GLN A 56 9.72 -8.24 6.75
N SER A 57 9.83 -7.39 7.77
CA SER A 57 9.55 -5.96 7.69
C SER A 57 10.80 -5.12 7.99
N SER A 58 10.80 -3.89 7.48
CA SER A 58 11.86 -2.92 7.70
C SER A 58 11.28 -1.49 7.68
N THR A 59 11.83 -0.59 8.49
CA THR A 59 11.52 0.85 8.46
C THR A 59 12.52 1.65 7.61
N ASN A 60 13.60 1.03 7.15
CA ASN A 60 14.70 1.72 6.45
C ASN A 60 15.20 0.98 5.21
N ASN A 61 14.52 -0.11 4.79
CA ASN A 61 14.90 -0.99 3.67
C ASN A 61 16.33 -1.58 3.76
N SER A 62 16.90 -1.61 4.95
CA SER A 62 18.26 -2.08 5.19
C SER A 62 18.33 -3.12 6.30
N THR A 63 17.74 -2.82 7.46
CA THR A 63 17.65 -3.75 8.59
C THR A 63 16.30 -4.45 8.57
N TRP A 64 16.31 -5.78 8.55
CA TRP A 64 15.13 -6.61 8.39
C TRP A 64 14.82 -7.40 9.67
N ASN A 65 13.56 -7.39 10.07
CA ASN A 65 13.06 -8.16 11.20
C ASN A 65 12.03 -9.20 10.71
N ASN A 66 12.13 -10.40 11.22
CA ASN A 66 11.11 -11.42 10.96
C ASN A 66 9.77 -11.01 11.54
N ILE A 67 8.70 -11.22 10.77
CA ILE A 67 7.32 -11.04 11.25
C ILE A 67 6.87 -12.38 11.82
N PRO A 68 6.69 -12.52 13.15
CA PRO A 68 6.44 -13.79 13.78
C PRO A 68 5.18 -14.49 13.21
N GLY A 69 5.33 -15.78 12.82
CA GLY A 69 4.22 -16.59 12.33
C GLY A 69 3.84 -16.37 10.86
N GLU A 70 4.39 -15.37 10.19
CA GLU A 70 4.04 -15.05 8.80
C GLU A 70 4.93 -15.87 7.83
N THR A 71 4.43 -17.04 7.44
CA THR A 71 5.13 -18.03 6.61
C THR A 71 4.33 -18.43 5.36
N ALA A 72 3.16 -17.83 5.13
CA ALA A 72 2.32 -18.11 3.97
C ALA A 72 2.81 -17.38 2.70
N LEU A 73 2.31 -17.79 1.54
CA LEU A 73 2.58 -17.10 0.27
C LEU A 73 1.94 -15.71 0.20
N THR A 74 0.98 -15.41 1.06
CA THR A 74 0.35 -14.09 1.15
C THR A 74 0.55 -13.49 2.52
N TYR A 75 0.67 -12.16 2.59
CA TYR A 75 0.79 -11.40 3.82
C TYR A 75 0.00 -10.09 3.72
N SER A 76 -0.81 -9.79 4.72
CA SER A 76 -1.52 -8.52 4.83
C SER A 76 -0.76 -7.59 5.77
N ALA A 77 -0.20 -6.50 5.22
CA ALA A 77 0.55 -5.54 6.02
C ALA A 77 -0.38 -4.77 6.97
N PRO A 78 0.07 -4.46 8.21
CA PRO A 78 -0.68 -3.60 9.12
C PRO A 78 -0.74 -2.17 8.58
N THR A 79 -1.94 -1.60 8.55
CA THR A 79 -2.23 -0.25 8.04
C THR A 79 -2.90 0.65 9.08
N ALA A 80 -2.83 0.29 10.37
CA ALA A 80 -3.49 1.03 11.45
C ALA A 80 -2.80 2.36 11.80
N THR A 81 -1.53 2.55 11.41
CA THR A 81 -0.75 3.74 11.73
C THR A 81 -0.11 4.31 10.47
N PRO A 82 -0.17 5.65 10.26
CA PRO A 82 0.52 6.29 9.14
C PRO A 82 2.03 6.06 9.18
N GLY A 83 2.63 5.96 7.99
CA GLY A 83 4.06 5.80 7.82
C GLY A 83 4.42 4.89 6.65
N THR A 84 5.71 4.74 6.40
CA THR A 84 6.24 3.88 5.33
C THR A 84 6.98 2.71 5.94
N ASN A 85 6.60 1.49 5.52
CA ASN A 85 7.28 0.26 5.87
C ASN A 85 7.60 -0.53 4.60
N TRP A 86 8.71 -1.26 4.62
CA TRP A 86 9.14 -2.16 3.55
C TRP A 86 8.92 -3.60 3.98
N TYR A 87 8.58 -4.44 3.01
CA TYR A 87 8.32 -5.86 3.22
C TYR A 87 9.03 -6.70 2.15
N ARG A 88 9.50 -7.87 2.56
CA ARG A 88 10.08 -8.89 1.69
C ARG A 88 9.83 -10.28 2.26
N VAL A 89 10.11 -11.29 1.46
CA VAL A 89 10.13 -12.70 1.90
C VAL A 89 11.56 -13.21 1.85
N GLN A 90 11.97 -13.88 2.92
CA GLN A 90 13.16 -14.73 2.97
C GLN A 90 12.74 -16.17 2.75
N VAL A 91 13.40 -16.86 1.82
CA VAL A 91 13.27 -18.31 1.65
C VAL A 91 14.40 -18.99 2.43
N ALA A 92 14.09 -20.06 3.13
CA ALA A 92 15.08 -20.97 3.70
C ALA A 92 14.83 -22.37 3.16
N ASP A 93 15.86 -22.99 2.56
CA ASP A 93 15.82 -24.36 2.08
C ASP A 93 16.76 -25.21 2.94
N THR A 94 16.19 -26.19 3.64
CA THR A 94 16.94 -27.01 4.60
C THR A 94 17.81 -28.09 3.92
N GLN A 95 17.73 -28.25 2.59
CA GLN A 95 18.56 -29.17 1.86
C GLN A 95 20.00 -28.67 1.69
N PRO A 96 21.02 -29.52 1.83
CA PRO A 96 22.42 -29.11 1.68
C PRO A 96 22.68 -28.48 0.30
N SER A 97 23.40 -27.36 0.29
CA SER A 97 23.83 -26.66 -0.91
C SER A 97 22.72 -25.94 -1.71
N CYS A 98 21.48 -25.88 -1.22
CA CYS A 98 20.47 -25.02 -1.76
C CYS A 98 20.67 -23.57 -1.27
N SER A 99 20.30 -22.59 -2.08
CA SER A 99 20.40 -21.16 -1.71
C SER A 99 19.16 -20.69 -0.96
N ASP A 100 19.35 -19.72 -0.06
CA ASP A 100 18.31 -19.06 0.72
C ASP A 100 18.07 -17.63 0.22
N PRO A 101 17.39 -17.41 -0.91
CA PRO A 101 17.21 -16.09 -1.48
C PRO A 101 16.19 -15.26 -0.70
N ALA A 102 16.40 -13.93 -0.69
CA ALA A 102 15.36 -12.99 -0.36
C ALA A 102 14.70 -12.43 -1.64
N SER A 103 13.43 -12.09 -1.57
CA SER A 103 12.71 -11.41 -2.67
C SER A 103 13.21 -9.97 -2.86
N ASN A 104 12.72 -9.31 -3.90
CA ASN A 104 12.65 -7.86 -3.96
C ASN A 104 11.91 -7.32 -2.72
N SER A 105 12.25 -6.10 -2.30
CA SER A 105 11.51 -5.37 -1.26
C SER A 105 10.52 -4.38 -1.89
N ILE A 106 9.35 -4.23 -1.26
CA ILE A 106 8.33 -3.27 -1.67
C ILE A 106 7.94 -2.45 -0.44
N SER A 107 7.81 -1.13 -0.60
CA SER A 107 7.28 -0.23 0.42
C SER A 107 5.76 -0.14 0.33
N VAL A 108 5.12 0.00 1.49
CA VAL A 108 3.74 0.45 1.63
C VAL A 108 3.75 1.77 2.38
N LEU A 109 3.14 2.79 1.78
CA LEU A 109 2.86 4.08 2.40
C LEU A 109 1.43 4.02 2.97
N VAL A 110 1.30 4.20 4.27
CA VAL A 110 0.01 4.40 4.94
C VAL A 110 -0.16 5.89 5.21
N ASN A 111 -1.14 6.52 4.57
CA ASN A 111 -1.48 7.91 4.80
C ASN A 111 -2.46 8.05 5.97
N ALA A 112 -2.35 9.14 6.71
CA ALA A 112 -3.41 9.52 7.66
C ALA A 112 -4.72 9.77 6.88
N ASP A 113 -5.87 9.58 7.53
CA ASP A 113 -7.16 9.90 6.92
C ASP A 113 -7.20 11.38 6.50
N PRO A 114 -7.84 11.70 5.37
CA PRO A 114 -7.92 13.06 4.89
C PRO A 114 -8.78 13.93 5.82
N THR A 115 -8.29 15.13 6.10
CA THR A 115 -9.04 16.15 6.84
C THR A 115 -9.11 17.43 6.03
N ALA A 116 -10.18 18.21 6.24
CA ALA A 116 -10.42 19.44 5.53
C ALA A 116 -11.03 20.50 6.43
N SER A 117 -10.60 21.74 6.26
CA SER A 117 -11.21 22.92 6.87
C SER A 117 -11.28 24.06 5.86
N ILE A 118 -12.20 25.00 6.07
CA ILE A 118 -12.31 26.21 5.25
C ILE A 118 -12.35 27.43 6.13
N ALA A 119 -11.83 28.55 5.60
CA ALA A 119 -11.92 29.87 6.21
C ALA A 119 -12.41 30.87 5.14
N ALA A 120 -13.19 31.85 5.56
CA ALA A 120 -13.58 32.97 4.72
C ALA A 120 -12.77 34.21 5.10
N GLN A 121 -12.33 34.98 4.10
CA GLN A 121 -11.68 36.28 4.34
C GLN A 121 -12.67 37.26 5.03
N PHE A 122 -13.91 37.27 4.58
CA PHE A 122 -15.01 38.04 5.17
C PHE A 122 -16.23 37.13 5.32
N ALA A 123 -16.81 37.06 6.51
CA ALA A 123 -18.03 36.29 6.76
C ALA A 123 -19.29 37.00 6.24
N GLU A 124 -19.21 38.31 6.06
CA GLU A 124 -20.28 39.15 5.55
C GLU A 124 -19.74 40.08 4.44
N ILE A 125 -20.49 40.21 3.37
CA ILE A 125 -20.20 41.13 2.25
C ILE A 125 -21.49 41.79 1.78
N CYS A 126 -21.37 42.99 1.24
CA CYS A 126 -22.48 43.66 0.57
C CYS A 126 -22.67 43.15 -0.87
N ILE A 127 -23.81 43.44 -1.47
CA ILE A 127 -24.05 43.21 -2.91
C ILE A 127 -22.96 43.95 -3.71
N GLY A 128 -22.34 43.26 -4.66
CA GLY A 128 -21.19 43.72 -5.45
C GLY A 128 -19.83 43.46 -4.79
N GLY A 129 -19.78 43.09 -3.52
CA GLY A 129 -18.55 42.70 -2.82
C GLY A 129 -18.16 41.26 -3.09
N SER A 130 -16.93 40.88 -2.66
CA SER A 130 -16.42 39.51 -2.76
C SER A 130 -15.73 39.07 -1.48
N SER A 131 -15.67 37.75 -1.26
CA SER A 131 -14.94 37.12 -0.17
C SER A 131 -14.18 35.91 -0.69
N LEU A 132 -12.88 35.84 -0.41
CA LEU A 132 -12.06 34.66 -0.73
C LEU A 132 -12.26 33.61 0.35
N LEU A 133 -12.70 32.42 -0.06
CA LEU A 133 -12.67 31.20 0.75
C LEU A 133 -11.37 30.48 0.50
N THR A 134 -10.74 30.01 1.58
CA THR A 134 -9.52 29.20 1.53
C THR A 134 -9.77 27.86 2.19
N ALA A 135 -9.43 26.80 1.48
CA ALA A 135 -9.46 25.42 1.98
C ALA A 135 -8.05 25.00 2.42
N THR A 136 -7.97 24.35 3.57
CA THR A 136 -6.76 23.68 4.06
C THR A 136 -7.07 22.19 4.21
N THR A 137 -6.24 21.35 3.61
CA THR A 137 -6.36 19.90 3.64
C THR A 137 -5.10 19.26 4.24
N SER A 138 -5.23 18.10 4.85
CA SER A 138 -4.13 17.34 5.46
C SER A 138 -4.46 15.86 5.43
N GLY A 139 -3.46 14.99 5.29
CA GLY A 139 -3.66 13.54 5.12
C GLY A 139 -4.18 13.18 3.72
N GLY A 140 -4.66 11.94 3.60
CA GLY A 140 -5.13 11.39 2.34
C GLY A 140 -4.01 10.96 1.38
N SER A 141 -4.39 10.37 0.25
CA SER A 141 -3.47 9.94 -0.79
C SER A 141 -2.98 11.11 -1.65
N SER A 142 -1.94 10.87 -2.45
CA SER A 142 -1.44 11.83 -3.44
C SER A 142 -2.43 12.10 -4.60
N LEU A 143 -3.49 11.29 -4.70
CA LEU A 143 -4.50 11.35 -5.76
C LEU A 143 -5.78 12.07 -5.35
N GLN A 144 -5.85 12.59 -4.12
CA GLN A 144 -7.05 13.28 -3.64
C GLN A 144 -7.40 14.51 -4.50
N THR A 145 -8.67 14.71 -4.68
CA THR A 145 -9.23 15.86 -5.41
C THR A 145 -10.19 16.65 -4.53
N LEU A 146 -10.32 17.96 -4.80
CA LEU A 146 -11.14 18.88 -4.05
C LEU A 146 -12.30 19.39 -4.91
N GLN A 147 -13.49 19.48 -4.35
CA GLN A 147 -14.67 20.08 -4.97
C GLN A 147 -15.38 21.01 -3.99
N TRP A 148 -15.50 22.30 -4.35
CA TRP A 148 -16.34 23.24 -3.62
C TRP A 148 -17.82 22.96 -3.85
N GLN A 149 -18.59 23.09 -2.79
CA GLN A 149 -20.04 22.95 -2.80
C GLN A 149 -20.68 24.15 -2.11
N SER A 150 -21.88 24.52 -2.57
CA SER A 150 -22.71 25.55 -1.94
C SER A 150 -24.10 25.02 -1.59
N ASN A 151 -24.75 25.66 -0.59
CA ASN A 151 -26.11 25.36 -0.18
C ASN A 151 -26.82 26.67 0.17
N THR A 152 -27.95 26.92 -0.48
CA THR A 152 -28.83 28.08 -0.26
C THR A 152 -30.12 27.73 0.53
N GLY A 153 -30.11 26.56 1.22
CA GLY A 153 -31.19 26.13 2.12
C GLY A 153 -31.87 24.80 1.79
N ALA A 154 -31.65 24.20 0.59
CA ALA A 154 -32.26 22.93 0.20
C ALA A 154 -31.26 21.76 0.28
N SER A 155 -30.21 21.79 -0.52
CA SER A 155 -29.21 20.70 -0.62
C SER A 155 -27.86 21.27 -1.03
N TRP A 156 -26.81 20.46 -0.84
CA TRP A 156 -25.48 20.79 -1.30
C TRP A 156 -25.35 20.49 -2.80
N ALA A 157 -24.84 21.48 -3.55
CA ALA A 157 -24.57 21.35 -4.97
C ALA A 157 -23.10 21.66 -5.28
N ASN A 158 -22.51 20.93 -6.22
CA ASN A 158 -21.17 21.21 -6.70
C ASN A 158 -21.13 22.56 -7.42
N ILE A 159 -20.13 23.37 -7.10
CA ILE A 159 -19.84 24.59 -7.84
C ILE A 159 -18.97 24.18 -9.04
N SER A 160 -19.50 24.34 -10.24
CA SER A 160 -18.84 23.88 -11.46
C SER A 160 -17.45 24.50 -11.62
N GLY A 161 -16.42 23.66 -11.85
CA GLY A 161 -15.02 24.05 -12.03
C GLY A 161 -14.29 24.53 -10.78
N ALA A 162 -14.93 24.56 -9.60
CA ALA A 162 -14.31 25.00 -8.35
C ALA A 162 -13.61 23.83 -7.65
N THR A 163 -12.38 23.51 -8.11
CA THR A 163 -11.58 22.36 -7.64
C THR A 163 -10.21 22.77 -7.07
N THR A 164 -9.97 24.07 -6.89
CA THR A 164 -8.72 24.59 -6.31
C THR A 164 -8.87 24.84 -4.80
N SER A 165 -7.75 25.05 -4.10
CA SER A 165 -7.74 25.35 -2.67
C SER A 165 -8.39 26.69 -2.30
N THR A 166 -8.75 27.51 -3.27
CA THR A 166 -9.44 28.77 -3.03
C THR A 166 -10.68 28.91 -3.91
N TYR A 167 -11.69 29.61 -3.42
CA TYR A 167 -12.88 29.97 -4.17
C TYR A 167 -13.30 31.39 -3.82
N ASN A 168 -13.50 32.22 -4.84
CA ASN A 168 -13.94 33.63 -4.65
C ASN A 168 -15.46 33.74 -4.76
N VAL A 169 -16.11 33.98 -3.64
CA VAL A 169 -17.55 34.21 -3.56
C VAL A 169 -17.84 35.65 -4.03
N GLN A 170 -18.89 35.80 -4.87
CA GLN A 170 -19.41 37.09 -5.31
C GLN A 170 -20.80 37.36 -4.67
N GLY A 171 -20.97 38.49 -4.02
CA GLY A 171 -22.23 38.93 -3.42
C GLY A 171 -23.18 39.48 -4.48
N THR A 172 -23.97 38.64 -5.15
CA THR A 172 -24.86 39.04 -6.23
C THR A 172 -26.30 39.30 -5.77
N VAL A 173 -26.73 38.61 -4.71
CA VAL A 173 -28.09 38.68 -4.13
C VAL A 173 -27.98 38.65 -2.61
N ALA A 174 -28.82 39.41 -1.93
CA ALA A 174 -28.91 39.36 -0.46
C ALA A 174 -29.46 38.02 0.01
N GLY A 175 -28.84 37.45 1.02
CA GLY A 175 -29.20 36.13 1.61
C GLY A 175 -28.01 35.44 2.22
N THR A 176 -28.23 34.23 2.74
CA THR A 176 -27.19 33.39 3.32
C THR A 176 -26.92 32.18 2.41
N THR A 177 -25.66 31.97 2.08
CA THR A 177 -25.19 30.78 1.37
C THR A 177 -24.12 30.07 2.23
N LEU A 178 -24.28 28.79 2.40
CA LEU A 178 -23.31 27.96 3.08
C LEU A 178 -22.31 27.35 2.06
N TYR A 179 -21.06 27.26 2.43
CA TYR A 179 -19.99 26.66 1.60
C TYR A 179 -19.31 25.55 2.34
N ARG A 180 -18.86 24.53 1.61
CA ARG A 180 -17.97 23.47 2.08
C ARG A 180 -17.12 22.95 0.94
N ILE A 181 -16.10 22.17 1.28
CA ILE A 181 -15.38 21.34 0.32
C ILE A 181 -15.72 19.87 0.53
N LEU A 182 -15.72 19.11 -0.55
CA LEU A 182 -15.71 17.67 -0.58
C LEU A 182 -14.32 17.23 -1.03
N LEU A 183 -13.64 16.41 -0.21
CA LEU A 183 -12.44 15.69 -0.61
C LEU A 183 -12.84 14.32 -1.14
N LEU A 184 -12.35 13.99 -2.32
CA LEU A 184 -12.45 12.67 -2.93
C LEU A 184 -11.06 12.06 -2.92
N ASP A 185 -10.87 10.98 -2.19
CA ASP A 185 -9.65 10.21 -2.09
C ASP A 185 -9.96 8.80 -2.60
N PRO A 186 -9.46 8.40 -3.79
CA PRO A 186 -9.80 7.14 -4.46
C PRO A 186 -9.16 5.89 -3.82
#